data_fb2249720b16d72c0a0e32e20b3f62f2
#
_entry.id   fb2249720b16d72c0a0e32e20b3f62f2
#
_cell.length_a   1.000
_cell.length_b   1.000
_cell.length_c   1.000
_cell.angle_alpha   90.00
_cell.angle_beta   90.00
_cell.angle_gamma   90.00
#
_symmetry.space_group_name_H-M   'P 1'
#
loop_
_entity.id
_entity.type
_entity.pdbx_description
1 polymer ?
#
loop_
_entity_poly.entity_id
_entity_poly.type
_entity_poly.pdbx_seq_one_letter_code
_entity_poly.pdbx_strand_id
1 'polypeptide(L)'
;MLNQNLHLNYLSGNSVFQRVLCLRRNLVKIIATLGPSSSSGSVIAQMARVGADIFRINMSHGDQRSWESMVSAVVEAESMVERDLGLVADLEGPRLRIGDIEPVRVQPGSTIVFSYSGGDVTIPHREFFEVLGEGDIVLIGDGKVSLIVESVEGLTAKLKVLQGDLIESRKGVVVSGKEPELPTLTAKDKMCLEYVARRPFSHVMVSYARSSEQIELVRSILRDYGRQDVKVLAKIETPSGVRRVKEIAQVADGIVVARGDLGMHYSLEDIPVIQRDIVKVARTQYKPVILATEFLSSMIEKPAPSRSEVVDIYEAVRISVDALLLTGETAIGRYPVKTVQWMSRVIVKAQQGLNVDRPPAVAQIYRLARGLVELAENLNAILVIYSKTGRFAERIASFRPTKPYYVGVPSEKVARALRILWASEPVVVGDTSYEEGLVRTSRLLEEKGVLGPGDTVVEAAWSSEKGVYLVRVRNMVV
;
A
#
# COMPACT_ATOMS: atom_id res chain seq x y z
N MET A 1 9.49 31.70 -23.75
CA MET A 1 8.14 32.27 -23.94
C MET A 1 7.20 31.14 -24.31
N LEU A 2 6.37 30.72 -23.42
CA LEU A 2 5.09 30.03 -23.63
C LEU A 2 4.53 29.72 -22.22
N ASN A 3 4.18 30.82 -21.57
CA ASN A 3 3.26 30.86 -20.45
C ASN A 3 1.96 31.39 -21.02
N GLN A 4 0.86 30.66 -20.91
CA GLN A 4 -0.46 31.25 -20.66
C GLN A 4 -1.55 30.19 -20.55
N ASN A 5 -2.17 30.20 -19.38
CA ASN A 5 -3.61 30.02 -19.14
C ASN A 5 -4.27 28.68 -19.52
N LEU A 6 -4.28 27.75 -18.53
CA LEU A 6 -5.38 26.81 -18.39
C LEU A 6 -6.29 27.32 -17.27
N HIS A 7 -7.13 28.30 -17.58
CA HIS A 7 -8.34 28.57 -16.84
C HIS A 7 -9.34 27.45 -17.13
N LEU A 8 -9.71 26.75 -16.05
CA LEU A 8 -10.79 25.76 -16.02
C LEU A 8 -12.11 26.48 -16.33
N ASN A 9 -12.58 26.37 -17.55
CA ASN A 9 -14.00 26.55 -17.83
C ASN A 9 -14.73 25.24 -17.60
N TYR A 10 -15.37 25.14 -16.46
CA TYR A 10 -16.47 24.21 -16.25
C TYR A 10 -17.67 24.73 -17.03
N LEU A 11 -18.05 24.05 -18.09
CA LEU A 11 -19.43 23.87 -18.53
C LEU A 11 -19.50 23.04 -19.84
N SER A 12 -20.34 22.02 -19.83
CA SER A 12 -20.99 21.29 -20.93
C SER A 12 -20.13 20.46 -21.90
N GLY A 13 -20.31 19.12 -21.80
CA GLY A 13 -20.43 18.26 -22.96
C GLY A 13 -19.26 18.17 -23.95
N ASN A 14 -18.09 17.66 -23.50
CA ASN A 14 -17.10 17.24 -24.48
C ASN A 14 -16.53 15.85 -24.08
N SER A 15 -17.03 14.81 -24.75
CA SER A 15 -16.56 13.42 -24.63
C SER A 15 -15.04 13.28 -24.82
N VAL A 16 -14.42 14.14 -25.58
CA VAL A 16 -12.97 14.20 -25.83
C VAL A 16 -12.22 14.62 -24.56
N PHE A 17 -12.76 15.53 -23.75
CA PHE A 17 -12.11 16.02 -22.53
C PHE A 17 -12.17 14.97 -21.41
N GLN A 18 -13.28 14.26 -21.26
CA GLN A 18 -13.40 13.10 -20.36
C GLN A 18 -12.47 11.96 -20.80
N ARG A 19 -12.33 11.73 -22.11
CA ARG A 19 -11.42 10.74 -22.67
C ARG A 19 -9.95 11.04 -22.37
N VAL A 20 -9.52 12.29 -22.47
CA VAL A 20 -8.15 12.72 -22.12
C VAL A 20 -7.86 12.59 -20.63
N LEU A 21 -8.84 12.84 -19.76
CA LEU A 21 -8.72 12.61 -18.31
C LEU A 21 -8.68 11.13 -17.95
N CYS A 22 -9.43 10.25 -18.63
CA CYS A 22 -9.38 8.80 -18.45
C CYS A 22 -8.05 8.20 -18.90
N LEU A 23 -7.41 8.75 -19.94
CA LEU A 23 -6.13 8.26 -20.49
C LEU A 23 -4.89 8.73 -19.69
N ARG A 24 -5.03 9.67 -18.75
CA ARG A 24 -3.94 10.20 -17.91
C ARG A 24 -3.96 9.65 -16.47
N ARG A 25 -4.43 8.43 -16.26
CA ARG A 25 -4.43 7.85 -14.92
C ARG A 25 -3.05 7.39 -14.47
N ASN A 26 -2.85 7.39 -13.16
CA ASN A 26 -1.64 6.85 -12.54
C ASN A 26 -1.55 5.35 -12.80
N LEU A 27 -0.42 4.91 -13.35
CA LEU A 27 -0.11 3.47 -13.43
C LEU A 27 0.22 2.94 -12.04
N VAL A 28 1.00 3.70 -11.27
CA VAL A 28 1.26 3.45 -9.85
C VAL A 28 0.11 4.00 -9.02
N LYS A 29 -0.47 3.19 -8.17
CA LYS A 29 -1.65 3.55 -7.37
C LYS A 29 -1.25 4.34 -6.12
N ILE A 30 -2.18 5.15 -5.61
CA ILE A 30 -1.97 5.95 -4.41
C ILE A 30 -2.87 5.42 -3.29
N ILE A 31 -2.25 5.06 -2.17
CA ILE A 31 -2.92 4.69 -0.93
C ILE A 31 -2.81 5.89 0.02
N ALA A 32 -3.94 6.42 0.48
CA ALA A 32 -4.00 7.53 1.42
C ALA A 32 -4.48 7.04 2.79
N THR A 33 -3.73 7.34 3.86
CA THR A 33 -4.16 7.01 5.23
C THR A 33 -5.19 8.01 5.71
N LEU A 34 -6.29 7.50 6.25
CA LEU A 34 -7.34 8.29 6.89
C LEU A 34 -6.97 8.66 8.32
N GLY A 35 -7.42 9.83 8.75
CA GLY A 35 -7.23 10.36 10.08
C GLY A 35 -7.98 11.67 10.25
N PRO A 36 -7.69 12.44 11.32
CA PRO A 36 -8.42 13.68 11.63
C PRO A 36 -8.54 14.67 10.47
N SER A 37 -7.52 14.79 9.63
CA SER A 37 -7.52 15.72 8.47
C SER A 37 -8.27 15.21 7.23
N SER A 38 -8.66 13.93 7.22
CA SER A 38 -9.27 13.27 6.06
C SER A 38 -10.44 12.36 6.42
N SER A 39 -11.16 12.66 7.51
CA SER A 39 -12.23 11.82 8.04
C SER A 39 -13.61 12.03 7.39
N SER A 40 -13.81 13.04 6.54
CA SER A 40 -15.10 13.30 5.88
C SER A 40 -15.18 12.72 4.48
N GLY A 41 -16.38 12.23 4.09
CA GLY A 41 -16.63 11.71 2.75
C GLY A 41 -16.28 12.70 1.64
N SER A 42 -16.54 14.00 1.85
CA SER A 42 -16.20 15.04 0.88
C SER A 42 -14.69 15.19 0.65
N VAL A 43 -13.86 15.14 1.70
CA VAL A 43 -12.40 15.21 1.59
C VAL A 43 -11.86 13.93 0.92
N ILE A 44 -12.39 12.76 1.30
CA ILE A 44 -12.04 11.48 0.68
C ILE A 44 -12.37 11.50 -0.83
N ALA A 45 -13.57 11.99 -1.20
CA ALA A 45 -13.96 12.14 -2.61
C ALA A 45 -13.05 13.10 -3.37
N GLN A 46 -12.61 14.21 -2.74
CA GLN A 46 -11.63 15.11 -3.36
C GLN A 46 -10.27 14.43 -3.56
N MET A 47 -9.76 13.69 -2.56
CA MET A 47 -8.53 12.90 -2.71
C MET A 47 -8.66 11.86 -3.81
N ALA A 48 -9.81 11.18 -3.91
CA ALA A 48 -10.07 10.20 -4.97
C ALA A 48 -10.09 10.83 -6.37
N ARG A 49 -10.68 12.03 -6.52
CA ARG A 49 -10.69 12.77 -7.81
C ARG A 49 -9.30 13.23 -8.26
N VAL A 50 -8.39 13.51 -7.32
CA VAL A 50 -7.01 13.93 -7.65
C VAL A 50 -6.02 12.77 -7.72
N GLY A 51 -6.47 11.52 -7.52
CA GLY A 51 -5.67 10.34 -7.84
C GLY A 51 -5.51 9.28 -6.75
N ALA A 52 -6.13 9.42 -5.57
CA ALA A 52 -6.15 8.33 -4.60
C ALA A 52 -7.08 7.20 -5.06
N ASP A 53 -6.60 5.97 -4.99
CA ASP A 53 -7.34 4.77 -5.40
C ASP A 53 -7.80 3.93 -4.21
N ILE A 54 -7.07 4.05 -3.09
CA ILE A 54 -7.22 3.21 -1.91
C ILE A 54 -7.08 4.07 -0.66
N PHE A 55 -7.87 3.73 0.37
CA PHE A 55 -7.79 4.38 1.67
C PHE A 55 -7.39 3.37 2.74
N ARG A 56 -6.41 3.76 3.57
CA ARG A 56 -5.90 2.93 4.67
C ARG A 56 -6.43 3.45 6.00
N ILE A 57 -6.95 2.54 6.83
CA ILE A 57 -7.26 2.78 8.24
C ILE A 57 -6.17 2.11 9.09
N ASN A 58 -5.45 2.92 9.87
CA ASN A 58 -4.46 2.42 10.81
C ASN A 58 -5.14 1.94 12.09
N MET A 59 -5.23 0.61 12.28
CA MET A 59 -5.92 -0.01 13.41
C MET A 59 -5.15 0.10 14.74
N SER A 60 -3.90 0.60 14.72
CA SER A 60 -3.18 0.89 15.96
C SER A 60 -3.79 2.07 16.73
N HIS A 61 -4.51 2.96 16.04
CA HIS A 61 -5.15 4.14 16.60
C HIS A 61 -6.67 4.02 16.61
N GLY A 62 -7.29 4.73 17.57
CA GLY A 62 -8.75 4.77 17.68
C GLY A 62 -9.37 3.47 18.19
N ASP A 63 -10.68 3.41 18.05
CA ASP A 63 -11.54 2.30 18.43
C ASP A 63 -12.50 1.93 17.30
N GLN A 64 -13.35 0.94 17.52
CA GLN A 64 -14.34 0.50 16.53
C GLN A 64 -15.28 1.61 16.06
N ARG A 65 -15.60 2.60 16.91
CA ARG A 65 -16.49 3.72 16.53
C ARG A 65 -15.78 4.65 15.55
N SER A 66 -14.54 4.97 15.82
CA SER A 66 -13.72 5.81 14.93
C SER A 66 -13.45 5.12 13.59
N TRP A 67 -13.18 3.80 13.60
CA TRP A 67 -13.02 3.02 12.37
C TRP A 67 -14.30 2.96 11.54
N GLU A 68 -15.47 2.77 12.20
CA GLU A 68 -16.77 2.77 11.53
C GLU A 68 -17.08 4.12 10.85
N SER A 69 -16.76 5.23 11.53
CA SER A 69 -16.91 6.56 10.95
C SER A 69 -16.07 6.71 9.68
N MET A 70 -14.81 6.23 9.67
CA MET A 70 -13.93 6.29 8.51
C MET A 70 -14.43 5.36 7.38
N VAL A 71 -14.88 4.15 7.71
CA VAL A 71 -15.46 3.22 6.72
C VAL A 71 -16.69 3.84 6.06
N SER A 72 -17.61 4.39 6.86
CA SER A 72 -18.82 5.06 6.35
C SER A 72 -18.48 6.25 5.45
N ALA A 73 -17.46 7.04 5.80
CA ALA A 73 -17.00 8.16 5.00
C ALA A 73 -16.39 7.72 3.64
N VAL A 74 -15.73 6.55 3.59
CA VAL A 74 -15.27 5.98 2.31
C VAL A 74 -16.44 5.56 1.44
N VAL A 75 -17.46 4.88 2.01
CA VAL A 75 -18.66 4.47 1.27
C VAL A 75 -19.45 5.69 0.75
N GLU A 76 -19.53 6.75 1.56
CA GLU A 76 -20.11 8.03 1.11
C GLU A 76 -19.34 8.61 -0.07
N ALA A 77 -18.00 8.62 0.02
CA ALA A 77 -17.13 9.12 -1.04
C ALA A 77 -17.25 8.31 -2.34
N GLU A 78 -17.41 6.97 -2.27
CA GLU A 78 -17.65 6.12 -3.44
C GLU A 78 -18.87 6.60 -4.24
N SER A 79 -19.97 6.92 -3.56
CA SER A 79 -21.19 7.47 -4.19
C SER A 79 -20.94 8.83 -4.86
N MET A 80 -20.06 9.67 -4.28
CA MET A 80 -19.73 10.99 -4.83
C MET A 80 -18.79 10.93 -6.05
N VAL A 81 -18.00 9.86 -6.18
CA VAL A 81 -17.03 9.71 -7.29
C VAL A 81 -17.46 8.67 -8.31
N GLU A 82 -18.61 8.01 -8.08
CA GLU A 82 -19.21 6.98 -8.96
C GLU A 82 -18.22 5.84 -9.30
N ARG A 83 -17.40 5.46 -8.34
CA ARG A 83 -16.47 4.34 -8.48
C ARG A 83 -16.15 3.70 -7.13
N ASP A 84 -15.84 2.40 -7.14
CA ASP A 84 -15.33 1.69 -5.97
C ASP A 84 -13.96 2.21 -5.57
N LEU A 85 -13.72 2.34 -4.26
CA LEU A 85 -12.45 2.70 -3.65
C LEU A 85 -11.92 1.52 -2.85
N GLY A 86 -10.63 1.24 -2.95
CA GLY A 86 -10.00 0.21 -2.12
C GLY A 86 -10.01 0.64 -0.65
N LEU A 87 -10.20 -0.32 0.25
CA LEU A 87 -10.13 -0.08 1.69
C LEU A 87 -9.18 -1.08 2.33
N VAL A 88 -8.19 -0.58 3.07
CA VAL A 88 -7.12 -1.36 3.69
C VAL A 88 -7.15 -1.18 5.20
N ALA A 89 -7.19 -2.30 5.93
CA ALA A 89 -6.95 -2.33 7.37
C ALA A 89 -5.47 -2.61 7.63
N ASP A 90 -4.80 -1.75 8.39
CA ASP A 90 -3.40 -1.97 8.78
C ASP A 90 -3.35 -2.33 10.26
N LEU A 91 -3.03 -3.60 10.54
CA LEU A 91 -2.95 -4.15 11.89
C LEU A 91 -1.80 -3.51 12.68
N GLU A 92 -1.96 -3.42 14.00
CA GLU A 92 -0.90 -2.86 14.85
C GLU A 92 0.33 -3.74 14.88
N GLY A 93 0.13 -5.05 14.98
CA GLY A 93 1.19 -6.02 15.18
C GLY A 93 1.80 -5.98 16.59
N PRO A 94 2.66 -6.95 16.91
CA PRO A 94 3.35 -7.01 18.19
C PRO A 94 4.49 -5.98 18.22
N ARG A 95 4.32 -4.93 18.99
CA ARG A 95 5.32 -3.86 19.15
C ARG A 95 5.65 -3.64 20.63
N LEU A 96 6.93 -3.56 20.95
CA LEU A 96 7.36 -3.12 22.27
C LEU A 96 7.07 -1.64 22.46
N ARG A 97 6.59 -1.29 23.63
CA ARG A 97 6.26 0.10 24.00
C ARG A 97 6.76 0.42 25.39
N ILE A 98 7.10 1.67 25.59
CA ILE A 98 7.26 2.26 26.92
C ILE A 98 5.93 2.17 27.66
N GLY A 99 5.99 1.84 28.93
CA GLY A 99 4.84 1.81 29.82
C GLY A 99 4.23 3.20 30.06
N ASP A 100 3.23 3.24 30.95
CA ASP A 100 2.67 4.50 31.40
C ASP A 100 3.64 5.16 32.39
N ILE A 101 4.30 6.21 31.96
CA ILE A 101 5.28 7.00 32.71
C ILE A 101 5.00 8.50 32.55
N GLU A 102 5.44 9.30 33.51
CA GLU A 102 5.59 10.74 33.29
C GLU A 102 6.70 10.98 32.26
N PRO A 103 6.58 12.02 31.42
CA PRO A 103 7.61 12.34 30.43
C PRO A 103 8.98 12.59 31.08
N VAL A 104 9.99 11.86 30.65
CA VAL A 104 11.35 11.92 31.20
C VAL A 104 12.24 12.76 30.27
N ARG A 105 12.77 13.88 30.78
CA ARG A 105 13.76 14.69 30.07
C ARG A 105 15.12 14.01 30.13
N VAL A 106 15.79 13.91 28.98
CA VAL A 106 17.10 13.32 28.84
C VAL A 106 18.06 14.27 28.15
N GLN A 107 19.34 14.07 28.33
CA GLN A 107 20.40 14.83 27.67
C GLN A 107 21.49 13.90 27.16
N PRO A 108 22.07 14.16 25.99
CA PRO A 108 23.21 13.38 25.50
C PRO A 108 24.33 13.27 26.55
N GLY A 109 24.80 12.03 26.78
CA GLY A 109 25.80 11.68 27.79
C GLY A 109 25.25 11.33 29.17
N SER A 110 23.96 11.60 29.48
CA SER A 110 23.35 11.15 30.75
C SER A 110 23.04 9.65 30.70
N THR A 111 23.05 9.03 31.90
CA THR A 111 22.64 7.62 32.08
C THR A 111 21.19 7.57 32.59
N ILE A 112 20.42 6.61 32.08
CA ILE A 112 19.05 6.36 32.45
C ILE A 112 18.82 4.87 32.71
N VAL A 113 17.94 4.54 33.63
CA VAL A 113 17.62 3.16 34.00
C VAL A 113 16.30 2.72 33.43
N PHE A 114 16.33 1.71 32.58
CA PHE A 114 15.12 1.01 32.10
C PHE A 114 14.87 -0.22 32.97
N SER A 115 13.61 -0.45 33.33
CA SER A 115 13.23 -1.59 34.14
C SER A 115 11.88 -2.16 33.71
N TYR A 116 11.69 -3.45 33.95
CA TYR A 116 10.38 -4.11 33.72
C TYR A 116 9.28 -3.49 34.58
N SER A 117 9.61 -3.09 35.81
CA SER A 117 8.71 -2.39 36.71
C SER A 117 9.48 -1.37 37.54
N GLY A 118 9.10 -0.10 37.45
CA GLY A 118 9.82 1.01 38.09
C GLY A 118 10.99 1.52 37.24
N GLY A 119 12.06 2.01 37.87
CA GLY A 119 13.16 2.69 37.19
C GLY A 119 12.78 4.09 36.70
N ASP A 120 13.65 4.72 35.91
CA ASP A 120 13.35 6.00 35.26
C ASP A 120 12.35 5.83 34.12
N VAL A 121 12.47 4.68 33.39
CA VAL A 121 11.59 4.31 32.29
C VAL A 121 11.15 2.86 32.46
N THR A 122 9.85 2.64 32.51
CA THR A 122 9.27 1.29 32.58
C THR A 122 9.07 0.72 31.18
N ILE A 123 9.58 -0.49 30.94
CA ILE A 123 9.33 -1.30 29.75
C ILE A 123 8.61 -2.59 30.19
N PRO A 124 7.27 -2.68 30.12
CA PRO A 124 6.49 -3.81 30.63
C PRO A 124 6.53 -5.04 29.71
N HIS A 125 7.72 -5.34 29.18
CA HIS A 125 8.00 -6.42 28.24
C HIS A 125 9.29 -7.14 28.64
N ARG A 126 9.18 -8.37 29.12
CA ARG A 126 10.35 -9.21 29.49
C ARG A 126 11.25 -9.47 28.29
N GLU A 127 10.62 -9.68 27.15
CA GLU A 127 11.26 -9.99 25.87
C GLU A 127 12.23 -8.90 25.42
N PHE A 128 12.02 -7.65 25.85
CA PHE A 128 12.97 -6.56 25.64
C PHE A 128 14.31 -6.82 26.32
N PHE A 129 14.28 -7.20 27.61
CA PHE A 129 15.48 -7.43 28.40
C PHE A 129 16.19 -8.73 28.03
N GLU A 130 15.47 -9.73 27.50
CA GLU A 130 16.03 -11.02 27.09
C GLU A 130 16.92 -10.91 25.85
N VAL A 131 16.67 -9.93 24.97
CA VAL A 131 17.49 -9.72 23.75
C VAL A 131 18.57 -8.65 23.93
N LEU A 132 18.49 -7.87 25.03
CA LEU A 132 19.38 -6.74 25.26
C LEU A 132 20.76 -7.21 25.68
N GLY A 133 21.82 -6.58 25.12
CA GLY A 133 23.20 -6.79 25.49
C GLY A 133 23.96 -5.49 25.60
N GLU A 134 25.09 -5.50 26.28
CA GLU A 134 25.99 -4.36 26.34
C GLU A 134 26.44 -3.93 24.94
N GLY A 135 26.43 -2.63 24.68
CA GLY A 135 26.75 -2.05 23.38
C GLY A 135 25.59 -1.96 22.39
N ASP A 136 24.43 -2.57 22.70
CA ASP A 136 23.25 -2.47 21.84
C ASP A 136 22.73 -1.03 21.77
N ILE A 137 22.19 -0.68 20.60
CA ILE A 137 21.51 0.59 20.39
C ILE A 137 20.01 0.40 20.57
N VAL A 138 19.43 1.23 21.43
CA VAL A 138 17.97 1.28 21.67
C VAL A 138 17.43 2.59 21.09
N LEU A 139 16.40 2.46 20.27
CA LEU A 139 15.71 3.57 19.61
C LEU A 139 14.29 3.72 20.14
N ILE A 140 13.85 4.95 20.36
CA ILE A 140 12.53 5.29 20.91
C ILE A 140 11.87 6.34 20.02
N GLY A 141 10.54 6.20 19.80
CA GLY A 141 9.74 7.22 19.15
C GLY A 141 10.20 7.51 17.71
N ASP A 142 10.35 6.44 16.90
CA ASP A 142 10.82 6.49 15.51
C ASP A 142 12.22 7.11 15.38
N GLY A 143 13.13 6.76 16.33
CA GLY A 143 14.53 7.18 16.32
C GLY A 143 14.80 8.58 16.90
N LYS A 144 13.80 9.26 17.45
CA LYS A 144 13.98 10.58 18.06
C LYS A 144 14.91 10.56 19.27
N VAL A 145 14.87 9.46 20.03
CA VAL A 145 15.80 9.21 21.12
C VAL A 145 16.60 7.97 20.81
N SER A 146 17.92 8.05 20.93
CA SER A 146 18.89 6.97 20.73
C SER A 146 19.73 6.79 21.99
N LEU A 147 19.85 5.54 22.44
CA LEU A 147 20.59 5.17 23.63
C LEU A 147 21.51 3.99 23.34
N ILE A 148 22.61 3.87 24.09
CA ILE A 148 23.49 2.70 24.08
C ILE A 148 23.40 2.00 25.44
N VAL A 149 23.30 0.68 25.40
CA VAL A 149 23.27 -0.15 26.62
C VAL A 149 24.65 -0.20 27.27
N GLU A 150 24.77 0.21 28.53
CA GLU A 150 25.97 0.11 29.32
C GLU A 150 26.06 -1.19 30.12
N SER A 151 24.93 -1.66 30.68
CA SER A 151 24.84 -2.94 31.36
C SER A 151 23.40 -3.45 31.44
N VAL A 152 23.25 -4.77 31.60
CA VAL A 152 21.97 -5.44 31.77
C VAL A 152 22.07 -6.36 32.98
N GLU A 153 21.15 -6.21 33.94
CA GLU A 153 21.04 -7.04 35.13
C GLU A 153 19.59 -7.55 35.29
N GLY A 154 19.35 -8.77 34.84
CA GLY A 154 18.00 -9.36 34.87
C GLY A 154 17.01 -8.57 34.02
N LEU A 155 15.98 -7.97 34.68
CA LEU A 155 14.95 -7.14 34.02
C LEU A 155 15.18 -5.64 34.24
N THR A 156 16.46 -5.24 34.35
CA THR A 156 16.89 -3.85 34.46
C THR A 156 18.11 -3.62 33.59
N ALA A 157 18.16 -2.47 32.94
CA ALA A 157 19.29 -2.08 32.09
C ALA A 157 19.67 -0.62 32.36
N LYS A 158 20.96 -0.33 32.35
CA LYS A 158 21.52 1.04 32.34
C LYS A 158 21.87 1.41 30.93
N LEU A 159 21.37 2.56 30.47
CA LEU A 159 21.59 3.04 29.10
C LEU A 159 22.11 4.47 29.14
N LYS A 160 23.05 4.77 28.28
CA LYS A 160 23.57 6.12 28.07
C LYS A 160 22.86 6.76 26.89
N VAL A 161 22.38 7.97 27.06
CA VAL A 161 21.71 8.73 26.01
C VAL A 161 22.75 9.20 25.00
N LEU A 162 22.54 8.84 23.73
CA LEU A 162 23.37 9.30 22.61
C LEU A 162 22.76 10.56 21.98
N GLN A 163 21.42 10.56 21.82
CA GLN A 163 20.67 11.64 21.19
C GLN A 163 19.25 11.69 21.74
N GLY A 164 18.63 12.88 21.72
CA GLY A 164 17.25 13.13 22.12
C GLY A 164 17.15 13.99 23.36
N ASP A 165 15.92 14.40 23.68
CA ASP A 165 15.61 15.34 24.75
C ASP A 165 14.44 14.90 25.64
N LEU A 166 13.52 14.06 25.11
CA LEU A 166 12.31 13.67 25.81
C LEU A 166 11.90 12.22 25.50
N ILE A 167 11.67 11.44 26.55
CA ILE A 167 11.07 10.09 26.48
C ILE A 167 9.63 10.21 26.98
N GLU A 168 8.68 9.84 26.12
CA GLU A 168 7.25 9.93 26.40
C GLU A 168 6.63 8.55 26.60
N SER A 169 5.54 8.52 27.37
CA SER A 169 4.70 7.36 27.60
C SER A 169 4.23 6.70 26.28
N ARG A 170 4.15 5.38 26.27
CA ARG A 170 3.58 4.55 25.19
C ARG A 170 4.29 4.62 23.82
N LYS A 171 5.42 5.31 23.73
CA LYS A 171 6.23 5.31 22.49
C LYS A 171 6.79 3.94 22.20
N GLY A 172 6.93 3.62 20.90
CA GLY A 172 7.58 2.39 20.46
C GLY A 172 9.06 2.38 20.85
N VAL A 173 9.55 1.22 21.26
CA VAL A 173 10.96 0.97 21.56
C VAL A 173 11.47 -0.19 20.71
N VAL A 174 12.68 -0.03 20.15
CA VAL A 174 13.32 -1.02 19.27
C VAL A 174 14.77 -1.21 19.71
N VAL A 175 15.23 -2.44 19.76
CA VAL A 175 16.66 -2.77 19.84
C VAL A 175 17.18 -2.93 18.42
N SER A 176 18.04 -2.02 17.98
CA SER A 176 18.50 -1.98 16.58
C SER A 176 19.15 -3.32 16.17
N GLY A 177 18.74 -3.85 15.03
CA GLY A 177 19.25 -5.13 14.50
C GLY A 177 18.78 -6.40 15.23
N LYS A 178 18.06 -6.27 16.35
CA LYS A 178 17.55 -7.41 17.15
C LYS A 178 16.03 -7.45 17.18
N GLU A 179 15.50 -8.65 17.31
CA GLU A 179 14.05 -8.90 17.39
C GLU A 179 13.74 -9.79 18.59
N PRO A 180 12.96 -9.31 19.55
CA PRO A 180 12.46 -10.16 20.64
C PRO A 180 11.42 -11.17 20.12
N GLU A 181 11.26 -12.26 20.85
CA GLU A 181 10.19 -13.22 20.60
C GLU A 181 8.85 -12.64 21.06
N LEU A 182 8.09 -12.11 20.12
CA LEU A 182 6.76 -11.55 20.37
C LEU A 182 5.68 -12.45 19.76
N PRO A 183 4.43 -12.40 20.28
CA PRO A 183 3.32 -13.15 19.73
C PRO A 183 3.14 -12.91 18.23
N THR A 184 2.72 -13.90 17.49
CA THR A 184 2.45 -13.79 16.05
C THR A 184 1.36 -12.76 15.73
N LEU A 185 0.31 -12.71 16.55
CA LEU A 185 -0.78 -11.74 16.51
C LEU A 185 -1.15 -11.35 17.94
N THR A 186 -1.40 -10.05 18.13
CA THR A 186 -1.92 -9.55 19.41
C THR A 186 -3.42 -9.85 19.56
N ALA A 187 -3.93 -9.71 20.79
CA ALA A 187 -5.39 -9.78 21.02
C ALA A 187 -6.14 -8.70 20.24
N LYS A 188 -5.54 -7.51 20.12
CA LYS A 188 -6.09 -6.39 19.33
C LYS A 188 -6.13 -6.74 17.84
N ASP A 189 -5.09 -7.36 17.28
CA ASP A 189 -5.09 -7.78 15.87
C ASP A 189 -6.20 -8.78 15.57
N LYS A 190 -6.47 -9.73 16.47
CA LYS A 190 -7.58 -10.68 16.32
C LYS A 190 -8.94 -9.98 16.32
N MET A 191 -9.14 -9.02 17.24
CA MET A 191 -10.35 -8.17 17.28
C MET A 191 -10.48 -7.33 15.99
N CYS A 192 -9.38 -6.78 15.48
CA CYS A 192 -9.38 -6.04 14.22
C CYS A 192 -9.76 -6.94 13.03
N LEU A 193 -9.27 -8.18 12.96
CA LEU A 193 -9.62 -9.13 11.91
C LEU A 193 -11.11 -9.49 11.94
N GLU A 194 -11.70 -9.67 13.14
CA GLU A 194 -13.14 -9.85 13.30
C GLU A 194 -13.94 -8.63 12.79
N TYR A 195 -13.48 -7.42 13.12
CA TYR A 195 -14.10 -6.18 12.62
C TYR A 195 -14.00 -6.07 11.09
N VAL A 196 -12.81 -6.33 10.52
CA VAL A 196 -12.56 -6.35 9.08
C VAL A 196 -13.49 -7.31 8.35
N ALA A 197 -13.73 -8.49 8.92
CA ALA A 197 -14.59 -9.51 8.33
C ALA A 197 -16.02 -9.03 8.08
N ARG A 198 -16.52 -8.09 8.87
CA ARG A 198 -17.89 -7.56 8.80
C ARG A 198 -18.00 -6.28 7.96
N ARG A 199 -16.93 -5.81 7.34
CA ARG A 199 -16.86 -4.52 6.65
C ARG A 199 -16.28 -4.67 5.23
N PRO A 200 -16.42 -3.65 4.36
CA PRO A 200 -16.01 -3.74 2.95
C PRO A 200 -14.50 -3.61 2.73
N PHE A 201 -13.67 -4.06 3.69
CA PHE A 201 -12.23 -4.10 3.48
C PHE A 201 -11.88 -5.07 2.35
N SER A 202 -10.98 -4.62 1.49
CA SER A 202 -10.41 -5.40 0.40
C SER A 202 -9.05 -6.00 0.74
N HIS A 203 -8.32 -5.37 1.68
CA HIS A 203 -6.97 -5.78 2.07
C HIS A 203 -6.78 -5.65 3.58
N VAL A 204 -5.88 -6.49 4.11
CA VAL A 204 -5.30 -6.38 5.45
C VAL A 204 -3.79 -6.31 5.31
N MET A 205 -3.15 -5.32 5.93
CA MET A 205 -1.70 -5.24 6.11
C MET A 205 -1.33 -5.87 7.45
N VAL A 206 -0.40 -6.83 7.42
CA VAL A 206 0.12 -7.52 8.61
C VAL A 206 1.44 -6.88 8.99
N SER A 207 1.45 -6.11 10.06
CA SER A 207 2.66 -5.46 10.58
C SER A 207 3.63 -6.48 11.18
N TYR A 208 4.92 -6.19 11.08
CA TYR A 208 6.00 -7.04 11.57
C TYR A 208 5.91 -8.48 11.02
N ALA A 209 5.68 -8.61 9.71
CA ALA A 209 5.65 -9.91 9.05
C ALA A 209 7.05 -10.56 9.09
N ARG A 210 7.17 -11.63 9.88
CA ARG A 210 8.44 -12.33 10.16
C ARG A 210 8.52 -13.72 9.55
N SER A 211 7.37 -14.29 9.18
CA SER A 211 7.31 -15.64 8.62
C SER A 211 6.06 -15.87 7.74
N SER A 212 6.12 -16.93 6.93
CA SER A 212 4.99 -17.42 6.13
C SER A 212 3.81 -17.87 7.01
N GLU A 213 4.09 -18.50 8.15
CA GLU A 213 3.08 -19.02 9.09
C GLU A 213 2.20 -17.90 9.66
N GLN A 214 2.78 -16.72 9.89
CA GLN A 214 2.03 -15.55 10.35
C GLN A 214 0.99 -15.10 9.31
N ILE A 215 1.36 -15.09 8.05
CA ILE A 215 0.47 -14.71 6.94
C ILE A 215 -0.64 -15.76 6.77
N GLU A 216 -0.29 -17.05 6.85
CA GLU A 216 -1.27 -18.13 6.77
C GLU A 216 -2.23 -18.14 7.97
N LEU A 217 -1.77 -17.78 9.16
CA LEU A 217 -2.63 -17.61 10.34
C LEU A 217 -3.68 -16.52 10.11
N VAL A 218 -3.27 -15.33 9.62
CA VAL A 218 -4.22 -14.25 9.28
C VAL A 218 -5.22 -14.71 8.22
N ARG A 219 -4.74 -15.41 7.19
CA ARG A 219 -5.58 -15.95 6.13
C ARG A 219 -6.58 -16.99 6.65
N SER A 220 -6.17 -17.85 7.59
CA SER A 220 -7.08 -18.83 8.20
C SER A 220 -8.18 -18.17 9.01
N ILE A 221 -7.85 -17.15 9.82
CA ILE A 221 -8.82 -16.39 10.60
C ILE A 221 -9.84 -15.71 9.67
N LEU A 222 -9.40 -15.05 8.59
CA LEU A 222 -10.30 -14.43 7.61
C LEU A 222 -11.19 -15.47 6.92
N ARG A 223 -10.68 -16.67 6.65
CA ARG A 223 -11.43 -17.78 6.05
C ARG A 223 -12.52 -18.28 7.00
N ASP A 224 -12.23 -18.40 8.29
CA ASP A 224 -13.19 -18.83 9.32
C ASP A 224 -14.36 -17.84 9.43
N TYR A 225 -14.13 -16.55 9.14
CA TYR A 225 -15.17 -15.54 9.01
C TYR A 225 -15.79 -15.45 7.60
N GLY A 226 -15.48 -16.37 6.66
CA GLY A 226 -16.01 -16.39 5.31
C GLY A 226 -15.46 -15.29 4.38
N ARG A 227 -14.29 -14.71 4.70
CA ARG A 227 -13.68 -13.58 3.98
C ARG A 227 -12.39 -13.97 3.24
N GLN A 228 -12.46 -15.06 2.43
CA GLN A 228 -11.36 -15.47 1.54
C GLN A 228 -11.07 -14.45 0.43
N ASP A 229 -11.97 -13.49 0.23
CA ASP A 229 -11.85 -12.39 -0.72
C ASP A 229 -10.86 -11.31 -0.28
N VAL A 230 -10.64 -11.16 1.03
CA VAL A 230 -9.72 -10.15 1.58
C VAL A 230 -8.27 -10.58 1.34
N LYS A 231 -7.50 -9.69 0.71
CA LYS A 231 -6.10 -9.89 0.40
C LYS A 231 -5.20 -9.60 1.59
N VAL A 232 -4.22 -10.45 1.84
CA VAL A 232 -3.28 -10.32 2.97
C VAL A 232 -1.95 -9.80 2.47
N LEU A 233 -1.58 -8.58 2.88
CA LEU A 233 -0.34 -7.90 2.52
C LEU A 233 0.64 -8.00 3.68
N ALA A 234 1.87 -8.44 3.41
CA ALA A 234 2.91 -8.56 4.43
C ALA A 234 3.78 -7.30 4.48
N LYS A 235 3.86 -6.64 5.64
CA LYS A 235 4.74 -5.50 5.86
C LYS A 235 6.13 -6.00 6.30
N ILE A 236 7.11 -5.71 5.48
CA ILE A 236 8.51 -6.05 5.73
C ILE A 236 9.14 -4.86 6.46
N GLU A 237 9.37 -5.05 7.75
CA GLU A 237 9.72 -4.01 8.72
C GLU A 237 10.90 -4.41 9.61
N THR A 238 11.28 -5.70 9.59
CA THR A 238 12.21 -6.29 10.55
C THR A 238 13.31 -7.09 9.84
N PRO A 239 14.44 -7.33 10.51
CA PRO A 239 15.51 -8.17 9.98
C PRO A 239 15.04 -9.58 9.58
N SER A 240 14.17 -10.22 10.35
CA SER A 240 13.60 -11.52 10.00
C SER A 240 12.72 -11.45 8.76
N GLY A 241 11.90 -10.41 8.65
CA GLY A 241 11.07 -10.16 7.47
C GLY A 241 11.93 -10.00 6.21
N VAL A 242 13.02 -9.23 6.29
CA VAL A 242 13.97 -9.04 5.18
C VAL A 242 14.62 -10.37 4.79
N ARG A 243 15.16 -11.12 5.76
CA ARG A 243 15.79 -12.43 5.49
C ARG A 243 14.83 -13.45 4.86
N ARG A 244 13.55 -13.43 5.27
CA ARG A 244 12.52 -14.40 4.85
C ARG A 244 11.55 -13.85 3.81
N VAL A 245 11.84 -12.70 3.21
CA VAL A 245 10.93 -12.03 2.27
C VAL A 245 10.49 -12.94 1.11
N LYS A 246 11.36 -13.85 0.65
CA LYS A 246 11.05 -14.80 -0.41
C LYS A 246 9.97 -15.80 0.03
N GLU A 247 10.05 -16.35 1.23
CA GLU A 247 9.07 -17.30 1.79
C GLU A 247 7.74 -16.58 2.07
N ILE A 248 7.82 -15.39 2.68
CA ILE A 248 6.64 -14.56 2.96
C ILE A 248 5.91 -14.21 1.66
N ALA A 249 6.64 -13.81 0.62
CA ALA A 249 6.05 -13.46 -0.66
C ALA A 249 5.37 -14.64 -1.38
N GLN A 250 5.76 -15.89 -1.11
CA GLN A 250 5.06 -17.05 -1.68
C GLN A 250 3.61 -17.14 -1.22
N VAL A 251 3.35 -16.83 0.05
CA VAL A 251 2.04 -16.98 0.68
C VAL A 251 1.25 -15.68 0.78
N ALA A 252 1.90 -14.51 0.84
CA ALA A 252 1.24 -13.22 0.87
C ALA A 252 0.60 -12.88 -0.49
N ASP A 253 -0.44 -12.03 -0.49
CA ASP A 253 -1.05 -11.50 -1.71
C ASP A 253 -0.31 -10.25 -2.24
N GLY A 254 0.56 -9.65 -1.42
CA GLY A 254 1.44 -8.54 -1.78
C GLY A 254 2.41 -8.19 -0.66
N ILE A 255 3.40 -7.38 -0.98
CA ILE A 255 4.47 -6.98 -0.06
C ILE A 255 4.42 -5.46 0.15
N VAL A 256 4.56 -5.03 1.40
CA VAL A 256 4.71 -3.62 1.76
C VAL A 256 6.12 -3.42 2.33
N VAL A 257 6.87 -2.49 1.76
CA VAL A 257 8.17 -2.07 2.28
C VAL A 257 7.95 -0.84 3.16
N ALA A 258 8.07 -0.99 4.47
CA ALA A 258 7.87 0.08 5.45
C ALA A 258 9.23 0.67 5.84
N ARG A 259 9.65 1.70 5.11
CA ARG A 259 11.01 2.28 5.21
C ARG A 259 11.33 2.86 6.58
N GLY A 260 10.35 3.50 7.21
CA GLY A 260 10.53 4.09 8.53
C GLY A 260 10.86 3.05 9.60
N ASP A 261 10.11 1.92 9.64
CA ASP A 261 10.38 0.85 10.60
C ASP A 261 11.68 0.08 10.26
N LEU A 262 12.01 -0.11 8.97
CA LEU A 262 13.30 -0.68 8.55
C LEU A 262 14.47 0.18 9.01
N GLY A 263 14.34 1.53 8.97
CA GLY A 263 15.35 2.46 9.45
C GLY A 263 15.61 2.41 10.96
N MET A 264 14.78 1.71 11.73
CA MET A 264 15.04 1.43 13.15
C MET A 264 15.99 0.24 13.35
N HIS A 265 16.18 -0.60 12.32
CA HIS A 265 16.99 -1.81 12.39
C HIS A 265 18.25 -1.77 11.53
N TYR A 266 18.24 -0.96 10.49
CA TYR A 266 19.32 -0.85 9.51
C TYR A 266 19.83 0.59 9.42
N SER A 267 21.06 0.78 8.95
CA SER A 267 21.59 2.10 8.68
C SER A 267 20.84 2.78 7.52
N LEU A 268 20.73 4.09 7.55
CA LEU A 268 19.95 4.83 6.55
C LEU A 268 20.48 4.62 5.12
N GLU A 269 21.79 4.47 4.96
CA GLU A 269 22.43 4.19 3.67
C GLU A 269 22.10 2.80 3.12
N ASP A 270 21.71 1.84 3.94
CA ASP A 270 21.31 0.48 3.52
C ASP A 270 19.88 0.42 3.05
N ILE A 271 19.01 1.33 3.51
CA ILE A 271 17.57 1.29 3.19
C ILE A 271 17.29 1.27 1.68
N PRO A 272 17.94 2.08 0.82
CA PRO A 272 17.70 2.01 -0.62
C PRO A 272 18.06 0.67 -1.27
N VAL A 273 19.09 -0.01 -0.74
CA VAL A 273 19.52 -1.34 -1.22
C VAL A 273 18.49 -2.39 -0.81
N ILE A 274 18.15 -2.44 0.48
CA ILE A 274 17.16 -3.37 1.04
C ILE A 274 15.80 -3.20 0.33
N GLN A 275 15.35 -1.97 0.12
CA GLN A 275 14.12 -1.67 -0.62
C GLN A 275 14.15 -2.29 -2.02
N ARG A 276 15.23 -2.09 -2.79
CA ARG A 276 15.37 -2.64 -4.15
C ARG A 276 15.36 -4.16 -4.15
N ASP A 277 16.01 -4.79 -3.19
CA ASP A 277 16.07 -6.25 -3.07
C ASP A 277 14.69 -6.83 -2.75
N ILE A 278 13.95 -6.24 -1.81
CA ILE A 278 12.57 -6.65 -1.49
C ILE A 278 11.67 -6.50 -2.72
N VAL A 279 11.72 -5.36 -3.40
CA VAL A 279 10.95 -5.10 -4.63
C VAL A 279 11.27 -6.15 -5.70
N LYS A 280 12.55 -6.45 -5.92
CA LYS A 280 12.99 -7.46 -6.89
C LYS A 280 12.45 -8.85 -6.53
N VAL A 281 12.54 -9.27 -5.27
CA VAL A 281 12.02 -10.57 -4.80
C VAL A 281 10.52 -10.65 -5.02
N ALA A 282 9.75 -9.66 -4.60
CA ALA A 282 8.30 -9.67 -4.76
C ALA A 282 7.89 -9.71 -6.23
N ARG A 283 8.51 -8.90 -7.10
CA ARG A 283 8.23 -8.88 -8.54
C ARG A 283 8.56 -10.20 -9.24
N THR A 284 9.66 -10.86 -8.87
CA THR A 284 9.99 -12.19 -9.43
C THR A 284 8.98 -13.27 -9.03
N GLN A 285 8.22 -13.05 -7.97
CA GLN A 285 7.12 -13.90 -7.53
C GLN A 285 5.74 -13.37 -7.97
N TYR A 286 5.71 -12.38 -8.87
CA TYR A 286 4.50 -11.78 -9.42
C TYR A 286 3.58 -11.15 -8.38
N LYS A 287 4.14 -10.69 -7.26
CA LYS A 287 3.37 -10.05 -6.19
C LYS A 287 3.37 -8.53 -6.34
N PRO A 288 2.23 -7.87 -6.09
CA PRO A 288 2.20 -6.42 -6.00
C PRO A 288 3.07 -5.93 -4.85
N VAL A 289 3.71 -4.78 -5.05
CA VAL A 289 4.61 -4.15 -4.09
C VAL A 289 4.16 -2.73 -3.79
N ILE A 290 4.06 -2.43 -2.52
CA ILE A 290 3.73 -1.10 -2.00
C ILE A 290 4.97 -0.54 -1.30
N LEU A 291 5.36 0.70 -1.62
CA LEU A 291 6.31 1.43 -0.78
C LEU A 291 5.54 2.34 0.18
N ALA A 292 5.93 2.31 1.43
CA ALA A 292 5.29 3.03 2.51
C ALA A 292 6.28 3.95 3.24
N THR A 293 5.73 5.02 3.81
CA THR A 293 6.36 5.99 4.70
C THR A 293 7.29 7.02 4.04
N GLU A 294 7.29 8.23 4.58
CA GLU A 294 8.24 9.33 4.31
C GLU A 294 8.32 9.81 2.86
N PHE A 295 7.21 9.83 2.12
CA PHE A 295 7.22 10.36 0.75
C PHE A 295 7.09 11.88 0.66
N LEU A 296 6.17 12.46 1.38
CA LEU A 296 5.83 13.89 1.34
C LEU A 296 5.70 14.46 2.76
N SER A 297 6.58 14.04 3.68
CA SER A 297 6.53 14.41 5.12
C SER A 297 6.54 15.92 5.34
N SER A 298 7.21 16.69 4.48
CA SER A 298 7.19 18.16 4.55
C SER A 298 5.77 18.74 4.35
N MET A 299 4.88 18.00 3.65
CA MET A 299 3.52 18.45 3.39
C MET A 299 2.56 18.22 4.58
N ILE A 300 3.02 17.62 5.66
CA ILE A 300 2.29 17.68 6.94
C ILE A 300 2.05 19.16 7.31
N GLU A 301 3.07 19.99 7.16
CA GLU A 301 3.05 21.41 7.54
C GLU A 301 3.04 22.37 6.35
N LYS A 302 3.65 21.98 5.21
CA LYS A 302 3.88 22.85 4.04
C LYS A 302 2.92 22.53 2.88
N PRO A 303 2.50 23.52 2.08
CA PRO A 303 1.58 23.30 0.96
C PRO A 303 2.23 22.71 -0.30
N ALA A 304 3.54 22.49 -0.29
CA ALA A 304 4.32 21.93 -1.38
C ALA A 304 5.48 21.07 -0.84
N PRO A 305 5.87 19.99 -1.57
CA PRO A 305 6.94 19.10 -1.15
C PRO A 305 8.32 19.73 -1.32
N SER A 306 9.31 19.12 -0.67
CA SER A 306 10.73 19.36 -0.93
C SER A 306 11.16 18.75 -2.26
N ARG A 307 12.32 19.19 -2.78
CA ARG A 307 12.88 18.61 -4.02
C ARG A 307 13.28 17.14 -3.87
N SER A 308 13.83 16.76 -2.71
CA SER A 308 14.22 15.37 -2.40
C SER A 308 13.02 14.43 -2.39
N GLU A 309 11.89 14.85 -1.81
CA GLU A 309 10.66 14.06 -1.80
C GLU A 309 10.09 13.82 -3.21
N VAL A 310 10.18 14.82 -4.09
CA VAL A 310 9.80 14.67 -5.50
C VAL A 310 10.70 13.65 -6.21
N VAL A 311 12.00 13.68 -5.95
CA VAL A 311 12.97 12.72 -6.51
C VAL A 311 12.69 11.30 -5.97
N ASP A 312 12.39 11.15 -4.69
CA ASP A 312 12.06 9.85 -4.08
C ASP A 312 10.82 9.21 -4.73
N ILE A 313 9.73 9.95 -4.91
CA ILE A 313 8.55 9.47 -5.63
C ILE A 313 8.90 9.07 -7.08
N TYR A 314 9.69 9.90 -7.76
CA TYR A 314 10.12 9.63 -9.13
C TYR A 314 10.87 8.30 -9.23
N GLU A 315 11.85 8.06 -8.34
CA GLU A 315 12.62 6.82 -8.30
C GLU A 315 11.75 5.61 -7.90
N ALA A 316 10.81 5.79 -6.95
CA ALA A 316 9.85 4.75 -6.59
C ALA A 316 9.01 4.26 -7.79
N VAL A 317 8.57 5.18 -8.65
CA VAL A 317 7.85 4.84 -9.89
C VAL A 317 8.78 4.09 -10.85
N ARG A 318 10.04 4.50 -10.99
CA ARG A 318 11.00 3.87 -11.91
C ARG A 318 11.37 2.44 -11.55
N ILE A 319 11.36 2.07 -10.28
CA ILE A 319 11.52 0.66 -9.87
C ILE A 319 10.22 -0.15 -10.02
N SER A 320 9.18 0.45 -10.57
CA SER A 320 7.91 -0.18 -10.99
C SER A 320 7.16 -0.85 -9.86
N VAL A 321 6.97 -0.15 -8.73
CA VAL A 321 6.08 -0.59 -7.65
C VAL A 321 4.61 -0.42 -8.02
N ASP A 322 3.71 -1.18 -7.40
CA ASP A 322 2.28 -1.12 -7.69
C ASP A 322 1.61 0.09 -7.06
N ALA A 323 2.01 0.46 -5.83
CA ALA A 323 1.42 1.57 -5.11
C ALA A 323 2.41 2.29 -4.21
N LEU A 324 2.11 3.57 -3.94
CA LEU A 324 2.76 4.40 -2.93
C LEU A 324 1.77 4.73 -1.83
N LEU A 325 2.21 4.63 -0.57
CA LEU A 325 1.37 4.83 0.61
C LEU A 325 1.76 6.10 1.35
N LEU A 326 0.82 7.04 1.44
CA LEU A 326 0.87 8.24 2.26
C LEU A 326 0.34 7.94 3.68
N THR A 327 1.04 8.39 4.70
CA THR A 327 0.76 8.14 6.12
C THR A 327 0.27 9.39 6.84
N GLY A 328 1.14 10.03 7.62
CA GLY A 328 0.84 11.25 8.37
C GLY A 328 0.40 12.42 7.47
N GLU A 329 0.93 12.46 6.26
CA GLU A 329 0.70 13.52 5.27
C GLU A 329 -0.79 13.68 4.91
N THR A 330 -1.55 12.57 4.91
CA THR A 330 -2.98 12.58 4.63
C THR A 330 -3.83 12.39 5.89
N ALA A 331 -3.28 11.76 6.93
CA ALA A 331 -4.01 11.47 8.17
C ALA A 331 -4.14 12.70 9.09
N ILE A 332 -3.04 13.43 9.28
CA ILE A 332 -2.93 14.58 10.20
C ILE A 332 -2.39 15.85 9.53
N GLY A 333 -1.88 15.75 8.31
CA GLY A 333 -1.32 16.87 7.56
C GLY A 333 -2.36 17.93 7.24
N ARG A 334 -1.90 19.18 7.10
CA ARG A 334 -2.75 20.35 6.82
C ARG A 334 -3.31 20.37 5.40
N TYR A 335 -2.75 19.58 4.49
CA TYR A 335 -3.05 19.64 3.05
C TYR A 335 -3.31 18.28 2.39
N PRO A 336 -4.21 17.42 2.94
CA PRO A 336 -4.33 16.03 2.48
C PRO A 336 -4.63 15.89 0.99
N VAL A 337 -5.55 16.70 0.45
CA VAL A 337 -5.91 16.68 -0.99
C VAL A 337 -4.74 17.14 -1.87
N LYS A 338 -4.03 18.21 -1.46
CA LYS A 338 -2.85 18.71 -2.21
C LYS A 338 -1.71 17.68 -2.20
N THR A 339 -1.55 16.95 -1.10
CA THR A 339 -0.54 15.89 -0.98
C THR A 339 -0.77 14.78 -2.00
N VAL A 340 -2.00 14.27 -2.09
CA VAL A 340 -2.37 13.30 -3.13
C VAL A 340 -2.16 13.88 -4.53
N GLN A 341 -2.56 15.13 -4.76
CA GLN A 341 -2.40 15.80 -6.04
C GLN A 341 -0.93 15.94 -6.44
N TRP A 342 -0.02 16.29 -5.51
CA TRP A 342 1.41 16.34 -5.77
C TRP A 342 1.97 14.96 -6.11
N MET A 343 1.66 13.94 -5.33
CA MET A 343 2.08 12.57 -5.61
C MET A 343 1.62 12.12 -7.00
N SER A 344 0.35 12.32 -7.33
CA SER A 344 -0.22 11.99 -8.65
C SER A 344 0.51 12.70 -9.79
N ARG A 345 0.80 14.00 -9.66
CA ARG A 345 1.54 14.77 -10.68
C ARG A 345 2.95 14.23 -10.91
N VAL A 346 3.65 13.86 -9.84
CA VAL A 346 5.00 13.27 -9.95
C VAL A 346 4.94 11.89 -10.60
N ILE A 347 3.99 11.03 -10.19
CA ILE A 347 3.75 9.72 -10.81
C ILE A 347 3.52 9.86 -12.31
N VAL A 348 2.59 10.72 -12.73
CA VAL A 348 2.29 10.95 -14.15
C VAL A 348 3.53 11.42 -14.93
N LYS A 349 4.40 12.21 -14.31
CA LYS A 349 5.64 12.65 -14.96
C LYS A 349 6.68 11.53 -15.03
N ALA A 350 6.82 10.76 -13.97
CA ALA A 350 7.80 9.67 -13.86
C ALA A 350 7.48 8.49 -14.79
N GLN A 351 6.21 8.22 -15.04
CA GLN A 351 5.78 7.13 -15.92
C GLN A 351 5.94 7.44 -17.42
N GLN A 352 6.20 8.71 -17.80
CA GLN A 352 6.48 9.07 -19.19
C GLN A 352 7.82 8.48 -19.64
N GLY A 353 7.80 7.65 -20.68
CA GLY A 353 9.00 6.98 -21.19
C GLY A 353 9.60 5.95 -20.22
N LEU A 354 8.79 5.40 -19.33
CA LEU A 354 9.22 4.37 -18.40
C LEU A 354 9.64 3.11 -19.16
N ASN A 355 10.91 2.73 -19.03
CA ASN A 355 11.38 1.42 -19.47
C ASN A 355 11.16 0.43 -18.33
N VAL A 356 10.28 -0.54 -18.57
CA VAL A 356 9.87 -1.51 -17.55
C VAL A 356 10.66 -2.80 -17.71
N ASP A 357 11.42 -3.16 -16.69
CA ASP A 357 12.00 -4.50 -16.58
C ASP A 357 10.89 -5.49 -16.19
N ARG A 358 10.59 -6.46 -17.08
CA ARG A 358 9.53 -7.45 -16.89
C ARG A 358 10.09 -8.74 -16.32
N PRO A 359 9.44 -9.35 -15.30
CA PRO A 359 9.88 -10.63 -14.76
C PRO A 359 9.80 -11.74 -15.82
N PRO A 360 10.59 -12.81 -15.70
CA PRO A 360 10.48 -13.98 -16.57
C PRO A 360 9.08 -14.59 -16.50
N ALA A 361 8.51 -14.98 -17.64
CA ALA A 361 7.21 -15.65 -17.69
C ALA A 361 7.42 -17.18 -17.71
N VAL A 362 7.42 -17.84 -16.55
CA VAL A 362 7.76 -19.26 -16.43
C VAL A 362 6.59 -20.15 -16.81
N ALA A 363 5.43 -20.00 -16.19
CA ALA A 363 4.25 -20.81 -16.48
C ALA A 363 3.46 -20.29 -17.69
N GLN A 364 2.72 -21.18 -18.37
CA GLN A 364 1.94 -20.85 -19.58
C GLN A 364 1.03 -19.64 -19.41
N ILE A 365 0.33 -19.56 -18.29
CA ILE A 365 -0.59 -18.43 -18.01
C ILE A 365 0.14 -17.09 -17.89
N TYR A 366 1.37 -17.07 -17.36
CA TYR A 366 2.19 -15.86 -17.29
C TYR A 366 2.76 -15.50 -18.68
N ARG A 367 3.10 -16.50 -19.52
CA ARG A 367 3.49 -16.27 -20.91
C ARG A 367 2.35 -15.63 -21.71
N LEU A 368 1.11 -16.11 -21.51
CA LEU A 368 -0.07 -15.49 -22.11
C LEU A 368 -0.26 -14.05 -21.63
N ALA A 369 -0.24 -13.82 -20.32
CA ALA A 369 -0.41 -12.47 -19.75
C ALA A 369 0.65 -11.51 -20.29
N ARG A 370 1.92 -11.92 -20.37
CA ARG A 370 2.99 -11.15 -20.98
C ARG A 370 2.74 -10.86 -22.46
N GLY A 371 2.38 -11.90 -23.23
CA GLY A 371 2.07 -11.76 -24.65
C GLY A 371 0.91 -10.81 -24.92
N LEU A 372 -0.13 -10.81 -24.09
CA LEU A 372 -1.25 -9.87 -24.19
C LEU A 372 -0.84 -8.42 -23.93
N VAL A 373 0.01 -8.18 -22.93
CA VAL A 373 0.55 -6.85 -22.64
C VAL A 373 1.39 -6.37 -23.83
N GLU A 374 2.31 -7.20 -24.34
CA GLU A 374 3.17 -6.89 -25.50
C GLU A 374 2.33 -6.68 -26.78
N LEU A 375 1.29 -7.50 -27.01
CA LEU A 375 0.38 -7.34 -28.14
C LEU A 375 -0.36 -6.00 -28.09
N ALA A 376 -0.93 -5.66 -26.91
CA ALA A 376 -1.63 -4.39 -26.74
C ALA A 376 -0.70 -3.18 -26.94
N GLU A 377 0.53 -3.25 -26.44
CA GLU A 377 1.53 -2.20 -26.63
C GLU A 377 1.96 -2.04 -28.10
N ASN A 378 2.28 -3.15 -28.77
CA ASN A 378 2.70 -3.14 -30.18
C ASN A 378 1.61 -2.62 -31.13
N LEU A 379 0.34 -2.90 -30.81
CA LEU A 379 -0.81 -2.39 -31.57
C LEU A 379 -1.26 -1.00 -31.11
N ASN A 380 -0.61 -0.41 -30.10
CA ASN A 380 -1.05 0.80 -29.40
C ASN A 380 -2.51 0.68 -28.88
N ALA A 381 -2.98 -0.54 -28.61
CA ALA A 381 -4.35 -0.89 -28.27
C ALA A 381 -4.70 -0.65 -26.80
N ILE A 382 -5.99 -0.56 -26.52
CA ILE A 382 -6.55 -0.62 -25.16
C ILE A 382 -6.76 -2.09 -24.81
N LEU A 383 -6.18 -2.53 -23.67
CA LEU A 383 -6.36 -3.90 -23.18
C LEU A 383 -7.60 -3.96 -22.29
N VAL A 384 -8.55 -4.82 -22.65
CA VAL A 384 -9.78 -5.09 -21.91
C VAL A 384 -9.82 -6.56 -21.55
N ILE A 385 -10.03 -6.86 -20.28
CA ILE A 385 -10.15 -8.25 -19.80
C ILE A 385 -11.41 -8.43 -18.95
N TYR A 386 -11.89 -9.68 -18.84
CA TYR A 386 -12.87 -10.07 -17.84
C TYR A 386 -12.27 -11.10 -16.90
N SER A 387 -12.41 -10.90 -15.59
CA SER A 387 -11.84 -11.78 -14.56
C SER A 387 -12.78 -11.97 -13.38
N LYS A 388 -13.34 -13.18 -13.21
CA LYS A 388 -14.26 -13.50 -12.11
C LYS A 388 -13.64 -13.34 -10.72
N THR A 389 -12.40 -13.72 -10.56
CA THR A 389 -11.68 -13.72 -9.27
C THR A 389 -10.60 -12.66 -9.14
N GLY A 390 -10.36 -11.87 -10.19
CA GLY A 390 -9.25 -10.92 -10.23
C GLY A 390 -7.88 -11.53 -10.57
N ARG A 391 -7.68 -12.85 -10.46
CA ARG A 391 -6.37 -13.50 -10.67
C ARG A 391 -5.76 -13.25 -12.04
N PHE A 392 -6.60 -13.10 -13.07
CA PHE A 392 -6.08 -12.80 -14.41
C PHE A 392 -5.55 -11.37 -14.49
N ALA A 393 -6.21 -10.43 -13.84
CA ALA A 393 -5.75 -9.05 -13.71
C ALA A 393 -4.42 -8.95 -12.94
N GLU A 394 -4.25 -9.71 -11.84
CA GLU A 394 -2.99 -9.80 -11.11
C GLU A 394 -1.82 -10.23 -12.01
N ARG A 395 -2.06 -11.20 -12.90
CA ARG A 395 -1.06 -11.67 -13.86
C ARG A 395 -0.72 -10.62 -14.92
N ILE A 396 -1.71 -9.89 -15.45
CA ILE A 396 -1.48 -8.78 -16.38
C ILE A 396 -0.67 -7.68 -15.69
N ALA A 397 -1.06 -7.26 -14.49
CA ALA A 397 -0.35 -6.23 -13.71
C ALA A 397 1.13 -6.59 -13.48
N SER A 398 1.46 -7.88 -13.28
CA SER A 398 2.83 -8.34 -13.04
C SER A 398 3.79 -7.98 -14.18
N PHE A 399 3.28 -7.83 -15.41
CA PHE A 399 4.07 -7.45 -16.59
C PHE A 399 4.03 -5.96 -16.90
N ARG A 400 3.49 -5.15 -15.98
CA ARG A 400 3.60 -3.68 -16.01
C ARG A 400 3.17 -3.07 -17.35
N PRO A 401 1.90 -3.19 -17.76
CA PRO A 401 1.41 -2.48 -18.95
C PRO A 401 1.77 -0.99 -18.88
N THR A 402 2.22 -0.43 -20.00
CA THR A 402 2.60 0.99 -20.11
C THR A 402 1.41 1.94 -20.25
N LYS A 403 0.20 1.37 -20.36
CA LYS A 403 -1.09 2.06 -20.36
C LYS A 403 -2.03 1.40 -19.34
N PRO A 404 -3.05 2.15 -18.85
CA PRO A 404 -4.13 1.54 -18.11
C PRO A 404 -4.80 0.40 -18.89
N TYR A 405 -5.14 -0.69 -18.18
CA TYR A 405 -5.96 -1.76 -18.73
C TYR A 405 -7.25 -1.91 -17.93
N TYR A 406 -8.32 -2.28 -18.59
CA TYR A 406 -9.64 -2.33 -18.01
C TYR A 406 -10.06 -3.76 -17.68
N VAL A 407 -10.65 -3.93 -16.49
CA VAL A 407 -11.01 -5.26 -15.99
C VAL A 407 -12.48 -5.30 -15.65
N GLY A 408 -13.29 -6.00 -16.46
CA GLY A 408 -14.63 -6.37 -16.07
C GLY A 408 -14.62 -7.38 -14.93
N VAL A 409 -15.39 -7.13 -13.87
CA VAL A 409 -15.46 -7.98 -12.68
C VAL A 409 -16.91 -8.21 -12.24
N PRO A 410 -17.19 -9.33 -11.51
CA PRO A 410 -18.54 -9.67 -11.09
C PRO A 410 -19.12 -8.79 -9.98
N SER A 411 -18.27 -8.19 -9.14
CA SER A 411 -18.73 -7.49 -7.94
C SER A 411 -17.75 -6.41 -7.48
N GLU A 412 -18.25 -5.49 -6.67
CA GLU A 412 -17.49 -4.44 -6.00
C GLU A 412 -16.34 -5.02 -5.14
N LYS A 413 -16.54 -6.16 -4.49
CA LYS A 413 -15.49 -6.83 -3.70
C LYS A 413 -14.25 -7.11 -4.53
N VAL A 414 -14.45 -7.68 -5.73
CA VAL A 414 -13.34 -7.95 -6.66
C VAL A 414 -12.77 -6.65 -7.20
N ALA A 415 -13.62 -5.66 -7.54
CA ALA A 415 -13.18 -4.36 -8.01
C ALA A 415 -12.25 -3.67 -7.00
N ARG A 416 -12.68 -3.57 -5.74
CA ARG A 416 -11.88 -2.95 -4.66
C ARG A 416 -10.53 -3.64 -4.47
N ALA A 417 -10.49 -4.98 -4.56
CA ALA A 417 -9.23 -5.74 -4.43
C ALA A 417 -8.24 -5.46 -5.56
N LEU A 418 -8.72 -5.14 -6.76
CA LEU A 418 -7.87 -4.87 -7.93
C LEU A 418 -7.35 -3.43 -8.00
N ARG A 419 -7.89 -2.52 -7.17
CA ARG A 419 -7.45 -1.10 -7.16
C ARG A 419 -5.98 -0.91 -6.79
N ILE A 420 -5.36 -1.87 -6.12
CA ILE A 420 -3.94 -1.81 -5.72
C ILE A 420 -2.97 -2.17 -6.84
N LEU A 421 -3.44 -2.83 -7.89
CA LEU A 421 -2.60 -3.36 -8.94
C LEU A 421 -2.13 -2.28 -9.90
N TRP A 422 -0.91 -2.39 -10.35
CA TRP A 422 -0.33 -1.55 -11.40
C TRP A 422 -1.26 -1.41 -12.60
N ALA A 423 -1.55 -0.19 -12.99
CA ALA A 423 -2.34 0.19 -14.18
C ALA A 423 -3.77 -0.38 -14.27
N SER A 424 -4.26 -1.09 -13.26
CA SER A 424 -5.59 -1.74 -13.26
C SER A 424 -6.72 -0.73 -13.11
N GLU A 425 -7.75 -0.85 -13.97
CA GLU A 425 -8.99 -0.07 -13.91
C GLU A 425 -10.19 -1.03 -13.89
N PRO A 426 -10.59 -1.52 -12.71
CA PRO A 426 -11.71 -2.43 -12.58
C PRO A 426 -13.06 -1.70 -12.78
N VAL A 427 -13.99 -2.40 -13.45
CA VAL A 427 -15.38 -1.98 -13.64
C VAL A 427 -16.31 -3.16 -13.35
N VAL A 428 -17.37 -2.93 -12.59
CA VAL A 428 -18.34 -3.96 -12.21
C VAL A 428 -19.34 -4.16 -13.35
N VAL A 429 -19.44 -5.39 -13.87
CA VAL A 429 -20.35 -5.78 -14.97
C VAL A 429 -21.25 -6.96 -14.63
N GLY A 430 -21.15 -7.46 -13.39
CA GLY A 430 -21.90 -8.60 -12.89
C GLY A 430 -21.26 -9.96 -13.17
N ASP A 431 -21.74 -10.99 -12.46
CA ASP A 431 -21.28 -12.37 -12.67
C ASP A 431 -21.98 -12.95 -13.90
N THR A 432 -21.21 -13.41 -14.85
CA THR A 432 -21.70 -13.94 -16.12
C THR A 432 -20.67 -14.86 -16.78
N SER A 433 -20.94 -15.36 -17.98
CA SER A 433 -19.92 -16.10 -18.75
C SER A 433 -18.75 -15.21 -19.11
N TYR A 434 -17.58 -15.80 -19.40
CA TYR A 434 -16.39 -15.04 -19.76
C TYR A 434 -16.56 -14.22 -21.04
N GLU A 435 -17.28 -14.75 -22.03
CA GLU A 435 -17.57 -14.05 -23.28
C GLU A 435 -18.50 -12.88 -23.08
N GLU A 436 -19.60 -13.11 -22.36
CA GLU A 436 -20.60 -12.07 -22.05
C GLU A 436 -19.98 -10.99 -21.16
N GLY A 437 -19.11 -11.37 -20.21
CA GLY A 437 -18.37 -10.45 -19.36
C GLY A 437 -17.48 -9.49 -20.16
N LEU A 438 -16.80 -9.99 -21.19
CA LEU A 438 -16.03 -9.12 -22.10
C LEU A 438 -16.94 -8.16 -22.88
N VAL A 439 -18.05 -8.66 -23.41
CA VAL A 439 -19.02 -7.83 -24.17
C VAL A 439 -19.58 -6.72 -23.28
N ARG A 440 -20.02 -7.06 -22.06
CA ARG A 440 -20.53 -6.05 -21.11
C ARG A 440 -19.47 -5.04 -20.70
N THR A 441 -18.21 -5.51 -20.50
CA THR A 441 -17.10 -4.63 -20.15
C THR A 441 -16.85 -3.62 -21.26
N SER A 442 -16.73 -4.07 -22.50
CA SER A 442 -16.49 -3.20 -23.64
C SER A 442 -17.63 -2.22 -23.87
N ARG A 443 -18.89 -2.67 -23.78
CA ARG A 443 -20.06 -1.78 -23.89
C ARG A 443 -20.05 -0.69 -22.83
N LEU A 444 -19.82 -1.04 -21.56
CA LEU A 444 -19.72 -0.07 -20.47
C LEU A 444 -18.59 0.96 -20.70
N LEU A 445 -17.47 0.52 -21.28
CA LEU A 445 -16.35 1.41 -21.61
C LEU A 445 -16.68 2.31 -22.81
N GLU A 446 -17.46 1.86 -23.77
CA GLU A 446 -18.01 2.66 -24.86
C GLU A 446 -18.97 3.73 -24.32
N GLU A 447 -19.93 3.33 -23.47
CA GLU A 447 -20.88 4.24 -22.82
C GLU A 447 -20.18 5.33 -21.99
N LYS A 448 -19.07 4.97 -21.34
CA LYS A 448 -18.22 5.92 -20.58
C LYS A 448 -17.25 6.73 -21.44
N GLY A 449 -17.25 6.54 -22.75
CA GLY A 449 -16.37 7.24 -23.69
C GLY A 449 -14.89 6.86 -23.55
N VAL A 450 -14.58 5.73 -22.91
CA VAL A 450 -13.21 5.18 -22.83
C VAL A 450 -12.80 4.53 -24.13
N LEU A 451 -13.71 3.76 -24.73
CA LEU A 451 -13.59 3.19 -26.07
C LEU A 451 -14.39 4.03 -27.06
N GLY A 452 -13.84 4.23 -28.26
CA GLY A 452 -14.55 4.95 -29.30
C GLY A 452 -13.95 4.74 -30.69
N PRO A 453 -14.58 5.30 -31.72
CA PRO A 453 -14.13 5.15 -33.10
C PRO A 453 -12.63 5.40 -33.27
N GLY A 454 -11.98 4.52 -34.03
CA GLY A 454 -10.54 4.58 -34.30
C GLY A 454 -9.65 3.91 -33.25
N ASP A 455 -10.20 3.42 -32.10
CA ASP A 455 -9.41 2.66 -31.14
C ASP A 455 -9.22 1.22 -31.62
N THR A 456 -8.04 0.68 -31.36
CA THR A 456 -7.78 -0.75 -31.40
C THR A 456 -7.95 -1.31 -29.97
N VAL A 457 -8.64 -2.42 -29.85
CA VAL A 457 -8.93 -3.07 -28.56
C VAL A 457 -8.43 -4.50 -28.60
N VAL A 458 -7.63 -4.88 -27.59
CA VAL A 458 -7.28 -6.28 -27.32
C VAL A 458 -8.16 -6.76 -26.18
N GLU A 459 -9.02 -7.73 -26.44
CA GLU A 459 -9.94 -8.30 -25.46
C GLU A 459 -9.46 -9.71 -25.08
N ALA A 460 -9.40 -10.00 -23.77
CA ALA A 460 -9.00 -11.33 -23.33
C ALA A 460 -9.76 -11.80 -22.06
N ALA A 461 -10.05 -13.09 -22.02
CA ALA A 461 -10.55 -13.78 -20.84
C ALA A 461 -9.98 -15.19 -20.72
N TRP A 462 -9.90 -15.68 -19.49
CA TRP A 462 -9.47 -17.03 -19.18
C TRP A 462 -10.56 -17.79 -18.44
N SER A 463 -11.08 -18.87 -19.05
CA SER A 463 -12.00 -19.80 -18.42
C SER A 463 -11.25 -21.00 -17.87
N SER A 464 -11.06 -21.07 -16.56
CA SER A 464 -10.46 -22.23 -15.91
C SER A 464 -11.33 -23.47 -16.00
N GLU A 465 -12.65 -23.29 -16.07
CA GLU A 465 -13.65 -24.40 -16.19
C GLU A 465 -13.54 -25.10 -17.52
N LYS A 466 -13.31 -24.36 -18.62
CA LYS A 466 -13.20 -24.87 -19.97
C LYS A 466 -11.78 -25.09 -20.46
N GLY A 467 -10.77 -24.62 -19.70
CA GLY A 467 -9.36 -24.64 -20.13
C GLY A 467 -9.10 -23.79 -21.38
N VAL A 468 -9.92 -22.78 -21.65
CA VAL A 468 -9.92 -22.00 -22.89
C VAL A 468 -9.46 -20.56 -22.64
N TYR A 469 -8.56 -20.07 -23.48
CA TYR A 469 -8.24 -18.66 -23.59
C TYR A 469 -9.03 -18.04 -24.74
N LEU A 470 -9.78 -17.00 -24.45
CA LEU A 470 -10.38 -16.15 -25.47
C LEU A 470 -9.49 -14.92 -25.65
N VAL A 471 -9.06 -14.67 -26.88
CA VAL A 471 -8.33 -13.46 -27.28
C VAL A 471 -8.93 -12.93 -28.57
N ARG A 472 -9.31 -11.66 -28.58
CA ARG A 472 -9.82 -10.96 -29.76
C ARG A 472 -9.08 -9.64 -29.94
N VAL A 473 -8.84 -9.27 -31.18
CA VAL A 473 -8.40 -7.92 -31.56
C VAL A 473 -9.47 -7.34 -32.47
N ARG A 474 -9.95 -6.17 -32.14
CA ARG A 474 -10.93 -5.47 -32.99
C ARG A 474 -10.60 -3.97 -33.10
N ASN A 475 -10.90 -3.42 -34.25
CA ASN A 475 -10.87 -1.98 -34.47
C ASN A 475 -12.27 -1.42 -34.28
N MET A 476 -12.40 -0.36 -33.51
CA MET A 476 -13.68 0.34 -33.35
C MET A 476 -13.98 1.14 -34.62
N VAL A 477 -14.95 0.63 -35.39
CA VAL A 477 -15.35 1.26 -36.66
C VAL A 477 -16.23 2.47 -36.37
N VAL A 478 -16.14 3.50 -37.22
CA VAL A 478 -16.96 4.73 -37.18
C VAL A 478 -18.42 4.39 -37.44
#